data_48e9dfd1c7a8da1b03092391e892222a
#
_entry.id   48e9dfd1c7a8da1b03092391e892222a
#
_cell.length_a   1.000
_cell.length_b   1.000
_cell.length_c   1.000
_cell.angle_alpha   90.00
_cell.angle_beta   90.00
_cell.angle_gamma   90.00
#
_symmetry.space_group_name_H-M   'P 1'
#
loop_
_entity.id
_entity.type
_entity.pdbx_description
1 polymer ?
#
loop_
_entity_poly.entity_id
_entity_poly.type
_entity_poly.pdbx_seq_one_letter_code
_entity_poly.pdbx_strand_id
1 'polypeptide(L)'
;LLLSNGHGEDLSGARLGQALQQQGASVRAVPLVGDGAPYKQAQLPVAGRTRSFSTGGLGYASFAGRLKEILQGQVIYLLKRSWRLLREARHADGIVVVGDVIPVILAWLSRKPVITYLVAYSSHYEGRLRLPWPCGPCLASKHFVGVFSRDALTASDLSEQLQRPVEFLGNPFMDGLMPNAASQGSGRVLLLPGSRLPEARQNLERMLALLEELPAELRLRDFQAALVRELPAAAVEALAASRGWSLSSSTSRSLWLKRKGLVLQCCWGQFTTLLQSAQVVVSMAGTASEQAA
;
A
#
# COMPACT_ATOMS: atom_id res chain seq x y z
N LEU A 1 -19.60 0.20 -6.92
CA LEU A 1 -19.00 -0.54 -5.82
C LEU A 1 -17.50 -0.57 -5.99
N LEU A 2 -16.71 -0.23 -4.96
CA LEU A 2 -15.23 -0.31 -4.98
C LEU A 2 -14.78 -1.61 -4.31
N LEU A 3 -13.86 -2.32 -4.97
CA LEU A 3 -13.32 -3.59 -4.50
C LEU A 3 -11.79 -3.52 -4.49
N SER A 4 -11.16 -3.86 -3.36
CA SER A 4 -9.71 -3.83 -3.17
C SER A 4 -9.23 -5.01 -2.33
N ASN A 5 -7.92 -5.30 -2.38
CA ASN A 5 -7.34 -6.52 -1.80
C ASN A 5 -6.08 -6.27 -0.96
N GLY A 6 -5.88 -5.08 -0.43
CA GLY A 6 -4.71 -4.78 0.39
C GLY A 6 -4.65 -3.33 0.80
N HIS A 7 -3.72 -3.00 1.71
CA HIS A 7 -3.63 -1.65 2.27
C HIS A 7 -3.27 -0.58 1.21
N GLY A 8 -2.38 -0.89 0.29
CA GLY A 8 -2.00 0.01 -0.81
C GLY A 8 -3.15 0.17 -1.80
N GLU A 9 -3.80 -0.92 -2.16
CA GLU A 9 -4.97 -0.94 -3.03
C GLU A 9 -6.14 -0.18 -2.40
N ASP A 10 -6.34 -0.30 -1.08
CA ASP A 10 -7.35 0.45 -0.33
C ASP A 10 -7.10 1.97 -0.42
N LEU A 11 -5.84 2.40 -0.38
CA LEU A 11 -5.49 3.82 -0.53
C LEU A 11 -5.81 4.34 -1.93
N SER A 12 -5.41 3.63 -2.99
CA SER A 12 -5.76 3.98 -4.37
C SER A 12 -7.27 3.94 -4.59
N GLY A 13 -7.94 2.90 -4.06
CA GLY A 13 -9.39 2.79 -4.09
C GLY A 13 -10.09 3.94 -3.38
N ALA A 14 -9.58 4.39 -2.24
CA ALA A 14 -10.14 5.53 -1.51
C ALA A 14 -10.03 6.83 -2.32
N ARG A 15 -8.89 7.09 -2.96
CA ARG A 15 -8.71 8.26 -3.84
C ARG A 15 -9.64 8.22 -5.04
N LEU A 16 -9.72 7.08 -5.73
CA LEU A 16 -10.67 6.89 -6.83
C LEU A 16 -12.11 7.05 -6.37
N GLY A 17 -12.45 6.52 -5.19
CA GLY A 17 -13.78 6.66 -4.61
C GLY A 17 -14.17 8.09 -4.31
N GLN A 18 -13.25 8.90 -3.77
CA GLN A 18 -13.48 10.32 -3.54
C GLN A 18 -13.68 11.07 -4.87
N ALA A 19 -12.85 10.79 -5.87
CA ALA A 19 -12.99 11.39 -7.19
C ALA A 19 -14.36 11.04 -7.84
N LEU A 20 -14.81 9.78 -7.73
CA LEU A 20 -16.12 9.37 -8.21
C LEU A 20 -17.26 10.06 -7.44
N GLN A 21 -17.15 10.24 -6.12
CA GLN A 21 -18.13 10.99 -5.35
C GLN A 21 -18.22 12.46 -5.76
N GLN A 22 -17.07 13.08 -6.04
CA GLN A 22 -17.02 14.46 -6.56
C GLN A 22 -17.72 14.60 -7.90
N GLN A 23 -17.77 13.53 -8.70
CA GLN A 23 -18.53 13.46 -9.95
C GLN A 23 -20.00 13.02 -9.76
N GLY A 24 -20.49 12.98 -8.51
CA GLY A 24 -21.87 12.67 -8.19
C GLY A 24 -22.21 11.18 -8.07
N ALA A 25 -21.22 10.27 -8.14
CA ALA A 25 -21.49 8.85 -7.98
C ALA A 25 -21.70 8.46 -6.51
N SER A 26 -22.66 7.57 -6.24
CA SER A 26 -22.80 6.91 -4.95
C SER A 26 -21.81 5.77 -4.82
N VAL A 27 -20.84 5.90 -3.90
CA VAL A 27 -19.72 4.97 -3.77
C VAL A 27 -19.80 4.21 -2.45
N ARG A 28 -19.55 2.89 -2.51
CA ARG A 28 -19.40 2.01 -1.33
C ARG A 28 -18.21 1.08 -1.53
N ALA A 29 -17.36 0.94 -0.50
CA ALA A 29 -16.15 0.11 -0.56
C ALA A 29 -16.35 -1.28 0.06
N VAL A 30 -15.73 -2.29 -0.55
CA VAL A 30 -15.63 -3.67 -0.07
C VAL A 30 -14.17 -4.10 -0.06
N PRO A 31 -13.37 -3.69 0.93
CA PRO A 31 -12.01 -4.21 1.06
C PRO A 31 -12.07 -5.71 1.38
N LEU A 32 -11.38 -6.56 0.62
CA LEU A 32 -11.36 -8.00 0.82
C LEU A 32 -10.45 -8.38 1.98
N VAL A 33 -9.33 -7.70 2.12
CA VAL A 33 -8.33 -7.89 3.18
C VAL A 33 -8.08 -6.55 3.86
N GLY A 34 -7.70 -6.58 5.14
CA GLY A 34 -7.45 -5.37 5.91
C GLY A 34 -8.69 -4.81 6.61
N ASP A 35 -8.52 -3.72 7.30
CA ASP A 35 -9.57 -3.05 8.08
C ASP A 35 -10.30 -1.94 7.31
N GLY A 36 -9.88 -1.65 6.08
CA GLY A 36 -10.44 -0.59 5.25
C GLY A 36 -10.19 0.81 5.81
N ALA A 37 -9.10 1.01 6.58
CA ALA A 37 -8.79 2.30 7.19
C ALA A 37 -8.71 3.46 6.18
N PRO A 38 -8.08 3.31 4.98
CA PRO A 38 -8.06 4.37 3.97
C PRO A 38 -9.46 4.83 3.54
N TYR A 39 -10.39 3.91 3.35
CA TYR A 39 -11.77 4.25 3.01
C TYR A 39 -12.49 5.00 4.12
N LYS A 40 -12.28 4.57 5.38
CA LYS A 40 -12.85 5.26 6.55
C LYS A 40 -12.30 6.68 6.71
N GLN A 41 -11.00 6.87 6.48
CA GLN A 41 -10.35 8.18 6.48
C GLN A 41 -10.87 9.08 5.36
N ALA A 42 -11.17 8.50 4.20
CA ALA A 42 -11.78 9.17 3.06
C ALA A 42 -13.30 9.38 3.21
N GLN A 43 -13.89 9.00 4.35
CA GLN A 43 -15.33 9.08 4.63
C GLN A 43 -16.20 8.27 3.64
N LEU A 44 -15.64 7.23 3.05
CA LEU A 44 -16.36 6.33 2.16
C LEU A 44 -17.03 5.20 2.95
N PRO A 45 -18.32 4.90 2.71
CA PRO A 45 -19.02 3.80 3.34
C PRO A 45 -18.34 2.46 3.04
N VAL A 46 -18.02 1.69 4.09
CA VAL A 46 -17.43 0.35 3.96
C VAL A 46 -18.49 -0.71 4.25
N ALA A 47 -18.69 -1.64 3.31
CA ALA A 47 -19.66 -2.71 3.46
C ALA A 47 -19.15 -3.81 4.41
N GLY A 48 -19.84 -3.97 5.52
CA GLY A 48 -19.67 -5.03 6.50
C GLY A 48 -18.44 -4.91 7.40
N ARG A 49 -18.26 -5.92 8.27
CA ARG A 49 -17.13 -5.97 9.21
C ARG A 49 -15.85 -6.33 8.48
N THR A 50 -14.81 -5.57 8.69
CA THR A 50 -13.46 -5.77 8.16
C THR A 50 -12.57 -6.41 9.20
N ARG A 51 -11.60 -7.24 8.78
CA ARG A 51 -10.61 -7.87 9.64
C ARG A 51 -9.24 -7.81 8.99
N SER A 52 -8.23 -7.41 9.74
CA SER A 52 -6.83 -7.52 9.34
C SER A 52 -6.27 -8.89 9.71
N PHE A 53 -5.40 -9.42 8.87
CA PHE A 53 -4.65 -10.65 9.12
C PHE A 53 -3.17 -10.32 9.20
N SER A 54 -2.43 -11.01 10.07
CA SER A 54 -1.02 -10.76 10.34
C SER A 54 -0.09 -10.97 9.13
N THR A 55 -0.55 -11.67 8.11
CA THR A 55 0.22 -12.04 6.90
C THR A 55 0.04 -11.08 5.73
N GLY A 56 -0.82 -10.07 5.86
CA GLY A 56 -1.01 -9.02 4.84
C GLY A 56 -1.69 -9.45 3.54
N GLY A 57 -2.13 -10.72 3.40
CA GLY A 57 -2.88 -11.22 2.23
C GLY A 57 -2.43 -12.58 1.72
N LEU A 58 -3.33 -13.26 0.96
CA LEU A 58 -3.06 -14.55 0.33
C LEU A 58 -2.00 -14.39 -0.78
N GLY A 59 -0.89 -15.10 -0.68
CA GLY A 59 0.03 -15.28 -1.79
C GLY A 59 1.52 -15.10 -1.50
N TYR A 60 1.89 -14.48 -0.38
CA TYR A 60 3.30 -14.19 -0.08
C TYR A 60 3.93 -15.10 0.99
N ALA A 61 3.15 -16.03 1.56
CA ALA A 61 3.63 -16.86 2.65
C ALA A 61 4.23 -18.19 2.17
N SER A 62 5.25 -18.67 2.88
CA SER A 62 5.76 -20.03 2.81
C SER A 62 4.64 -21.06 3.05
N PHE A 63 4.86 -22.33 2.70
CA PHE A 63 3.88 -23.41 2.89
C PHE A 63 3.33 -23.46 4.34
N ALA A 64 4.19 -23.23 5.34
CA ALA A 64 3.80 -23.14 6.75
C ALA A 64 2.91 -21.91 7.04
N GLY A 65 3.14 -20.79 6.37
CA GLY A 65 2.29 -19.60 6.46
C GLY A 65 0.88 -19.85 5.91
N ARG A 66 0.76 -20.53 4.78
CA ARG A 66 -0.55 -20.91 4.18
C ARG A 66 -1.37 -21.81 5.10
N LEU A 67 -0.72 -22.79 5.75
CA LEU A 67 -1.39 -23.65 6.71
C LEU A 67 -1.90 -22.87 7.94
N LYS A 68 -1.12 -21.92 8.42
CA LYS A 68 -1.50 -21.03 9.52
C LYS A 68 -2.69 -20.12 9.13
N GLU A 69 -2.73 -19.63 7.90
CA GLU A 69 -3.82 -18.82 7.36
C GLU A 69 -5.13 -19.60 7.27
N ILE A 70 -5.07 -20.86 6.82
CA ILE A 70 -6.24 -21.77 6.79
C ILE A 70 -6.77 -22.01 8.21
N LEU A 71 -5.87 -22.28 9.16
CA LEU A 71 -6.22 -22.47 10.59
C LEU A 71 -6.80 -21.22 11.26
N GLN A 72 -6.44 -20.02 10.79
CA GLN A 72 -7.00 -18.75 11.27
C GLN A 72 -8.41 -18.43 10.71
N GLY A 73 -9.01 -19.33 9.93
CA GLY A 73 -10.33 -19.16 9.35
C GLY A 73 -10.39 -18.16 8.20
N GLN A 74 -9.24 -17.87 7.56
CA GLN A 74 -9.13 -16.90 6.47
C GLN A 74 -9.97 -17.32 5.26
N VAL A 75 -10.03 -18.60 4.95
CA VAL A 75 -10.85 -19.14 3.85
C VAL A 75 -12.34 -18.86 4.10
N ILE A 76 -12.83 -19.14 5.33
CA ILE A 76 -14.24 -18.87 5.69
C ILE A 76 -14.53 -17.36 5.65
N TYR A 77 -13.59 -16.53 6.09
CA TYR A 77 -13.71 -15.09 6.01
C TYR A 77 -13.83 -14.63 4.55
N LEU A 78 -12.95 -15.11 3.66
CA LEU A 78 -12.99 -14.77 2.23
C LEU A 78 -14.27 -15.23 1.56
N LEU A 79 -14.76 -16.44 1.85
CA LEU A 79 -16.03 -16.94 1.33
C LEU A 79 -17.21 -16.03 1.78
N LYS A 80 -17.26 -15.66 3.06
CA LYS A 80 -18.27 -14.73 3.57
C LYS A 80 -18.16 -13.34 2.92
N ARG A 81 -16.92 -12.89 2.65
CA ARG A 81 -16.66 -11.61 2.00
C ARG A 81 -17.09 -11.64 0.53
N SER A 82 -16.74 -12.71 -0.18
CA SER A 82 -17.15 -12.94 -1.57
C SER A 82 -18.67 -12.99 -1.72
N TRP A 83 -19.35 -13.72 -0.85
CA TRP A 83 -20.81 -13.77 -0.84
C TRP A 83 -21.43 -12.40 -0.58
N ARG A 84 -20.87 -11.65 0.36
CA ARG A 84 -21.32 -10.28 0.64
C ARG A 84 -21.10 -9.36 -0.58
N LEU A 85 -19.92 -9.44 -1.20
CA LEU A 85 -19.64 -8.70 -2.42
C LEU A 85 -20.71 -8.95 -3.49
N LEU A 86 -21.01 -10.23 -3.78
CA LEU A 86 -21.99 -10.60 -4.78
C LEU A 86 -23.40 -10.10 -4.42
N ARG A 87 -23.72 -10.05 -3.14
CA ARG A 87 -24.99 -9.47 -2.65
C ARG A 87 -25.02 -7.94 -2.84
N GLU A 88 -23.97 -7.24 -2.45
CA GLU A 88 -23.86 -5.78 -2.62
C GLU A 88 -23.83 -5.41 -4.12
N ALA A 89 -23.16 -6.21 -4.95
CA ALA A 89 -23.09 -6.00 -6.39
C ALA A 89 -24.46 -6.01 -7.09
N ARG A 90 -25.45 -6.71 -6.54
CA ARG A 90 -26.81 -6.72 -7.11
C ARG A 90 -27.44 -5.33 -7.11
N HIS A 91 -27.07 -4.49 -6.14
CA HIS A 91 -27.58 -3.13 -5.95
C HIS A 91 -26.65 -2.05 -6.50
N ALA A 92 -25.60 -2.44 -7.21
CA ALA A 92 -24.65 -1.52 -7.82
C ALA A 92 -24.81 -1.53 -9.35
N ASP A 93 -24.62 -0.37 -9.98
CA ASP A 93 -24.63 -0.24 -11.44
C ASP A 93 -23.34 -0.77 -12.06
N GLY A 94 -22.21 -0.68 -11.32
CA GLY A 94 -20.91 -1.16 -11.76
C GLY A 94 -19.94 -1.39 -10.60
N ILE A 95 -18.80 -2.01 -10.93
CA ILE A 95 -17.74 -2.33 -9.96
C ILE A 95 -16.42 -1.70 -10.44
N VAL A 96 -15.72 -1.03 -9.53
CA VAL A 96 -14.35 -0.59 -9.74
C VAL A 96 -13.45 -1.49 -8.90
N VAL A 97 -12.55 -2.20 -9.54
CA VAL A 97 -11.57 -3.08 -8.90
C VAL A 97 -10.23 -2.37 -8.83
N VAL A 98 -9.63 -2.37 -7.64
CA VAL A 98 -8.26 -1.94 -7.43
C VAL A 98 -7.50 -3.08 -6.78
N GLY A 99 -6.62 -3.74 -7.53
CA GLY A 99 -5.91 -4.88 -6.97
C GLY A 99 -5.39 -5.89 -7.97
N ASP A 100 -5.45 -7.15 -7.55
CA ASP A 100 -4.90 -8.32 -8.23
C ASP A 100 -5.97 -9.32 -8.72
N VAL A 101 -5.58 -10.60 -8.83
CA VAL A 101 -6.39 -11.70 -9.35
C VAL A 101 -7.70 -11.91 -8.59
N ILE A 102 -7.66 -11.89 -7.25
CA ILE A 102 -8.82 -12.29 -6.43
C ILE A 102 -9.98 -11.32 -6.63
N PRO A 103 -9.81 -10.00 -6.46
CA PRO A 103 -10.88 -9.06 -6.73
C PRO A 103 -11.34 -9.06 -8.20
N VAL A 104 -10.45 -9.31 -9.17
CA VAL A 104 -10.82 -9.44 -10.59
C VAL A 104 -11.78 -10.61 -10.81
N ILE A 105 -11.48 -11.80 -10.29
CA ILE A 105 -12.34 -12.98 -10.42
C ILE A 105 -13.69 -12.74 -9.75
N LEU A 106 -13.70 -12.17 -8.54
CA LEU A 106 -14.94 -11.89 -7.81
C LEU A 106 -15.82 -10.86 -8.51
N ALA A 107 -15.22 -9.83 -9.10
CA ALA A 107 -15.94 -8.85 -9.88
C ALA A 107 -16.52 -9.47 -11.15
N TRP A 108 -15.77 -10.34 -11.83
CA TRP A 108 -16.25 -11.08 -13.01
C TRP A 108 -17.47 -11.96 -12.67
N LEU A 109 -17.46 -12.66 -11.54
CA LEU A 109 -18.58 -13.48 -11.05
C LEU A 109 -19.85 -12.68 -10.80
N SER A 110 -19.75 -11.39 -10.52
CA SER A 110 -20.90 -10.51 -10.31
C SER A 110 -21.71 -10.25 -11.57
N ARG A 111 -21.12 -10.45 -12.75
CA ARG A 111 -21.67 -10.14 -14.09
C ARG A 111 -22.05 -8.68 -14.30
N LYS A 112 -21.58 -7.77 -13.46
CA LYS A 112 -21.77 -6.33 -13.62
C LYS A 112 -20.72 -5.74 -14.56
N PRO A 113 -20.94 -4.53 -15.12
CA PRO A 113 -19.86 -3.77 -15.74
C PRO A 113 -18.72 -3.52 -14.74
N VAL A 114 -17.47 -3.82 -15.13
CA VAL A 114 -16.29 -3.72 -14.30
C VAL A 114 -15.26 -2.80 -14.94
N ILE A 115 -14.74 -1.88 -14.16
CA ILE A 115 -13.51 -1.16 -14.44
C ILE A 115 -12.46 -1.69 -13.48
N THR A 116 -11.26 -2.03 -13.96
CA THR A 116 -10.19 -2.51 -13.09
C THR A 116 -8.91 -1.70 -13.25
N TYR A 117 -8.28 -1.40 -12.12
CA TYR A 117 -6.94 -0.85 -12.03
C TYR A 117 -6.01 -1.90 -11.41
N LEU A 118 -5.13 -2.45 -12.24
CA LEU A 118 -4.20 -3.52 -11.87
C LEU A 118 -2.95 -2.90 -11.23
N VAL A 119 -2.89 -2.93 -9.90
CA VAL A 119 -1.81 -2.31 -9.12
C VAL A 119 -0.65 -3.26 -8.86
N ALA A 120 -0.95 -4.55 -8.68
CA ALA A 120 0.03 -5.54 -8.21
C ALA A 120 1.04 -5.98 -9.27
N TYR A 121 0.75 -5.75 -10.55
CA TYR A 121 1.55 -6.25 -11.66
C TYR A 121 2.32 -5.13 -12.35
N SER A 122 3.60 -5.39 -12.69
CA SER A 122 4.44 -4.45 -13.44
C SER A 122 5.42 -5.18 -14.34
N SER A 123 5.33 -4.93 -15.65
CA SER A 123 6.25 -5.46 -16.65
C SER A 123 7.67 -4.89 -16.52
N HIS A 124 7.86 -3.78 -15.80
CA HIS A 124 9.19 -3.27 -15.46
C HIS A 124 9.98 -4.21 -14.54
N TYR A 125 9.29 -4.94 -13.66
CA TYR A 125 9.95 -5.84 -12.69
C TYR A 125 9.95 -7.30 -13.14
N GLU A 126 8.90 -7.71 -13.86
CA GLU A 126 8.66 -9.12 -14.20
C GLU A 126 8.96 -9.44 -15.68
N GLY A 127 9.22 -8.41 -16.51
CA GLY A 127 9.26 -8.56 -17.96
C GLY A 127 7.86 -8.83 -18.51
N ARG A 128 7.73 -9.78 -19.46
CA ARG A 128 6.40 -10.18 -19.95
C ARG A 128 5.57 -10.81 -18.83
N LEU A 129 4.47 -10.16 -18.48
CA LEU A 129 3.65 -10.58 -17.35
C LEU A 129 3.01 -11.96 -17.60
N ARG A 130 2.95 -12.73 -16.52
CA ARG A 130 2.24 -14.00 -16.49
C ARG A 130 1.06 -13.90 -15.54
N LEU A 131 -0.08 -13.44 -16.06
CA LEU A 131 -1.30 -13.37 -15.25
C LEU A 131 -1.70 -14.77 -14.78
N PRO A 132 -1.92 -14.95 -13.48
CA PRO A 132 -2.40 -16.24 -12.96
C PRO A 132 -3.76 -16.61 -13.57
N TRP A 133 -3.92 -17.86 -13.95
CA TRP A 133 -5.21 -18.35 -14.43
C TRP A 133 -6.26 -18.32 -13.29
N PRO A 134 -7.53 -17.86 -13.52
CA PRO A 134 -8.15 -17.43 -14.77
C PRO A 134 -8.19 -15.91 -14.98
N CYS A 135 -7.27 -15.12 -14.41
CA CYS A 135 -7.30 -13.66 -14.45
C CYS A 135 -7.35 -13.11 -15.90
N GLY A 136 -6.49 -13.61 -16.79
CA GLY A 136 -6.46 -13.19 -18.18
C GLY A 136 -7.82 -13.37 -18.89
N PRO A 137 -8.42 -14.56 -18.92
CA PRO A 137 -9.77 -14.76 -19.46
C PRO A 137 -10.85 -13.88 -18.84
N CYS A 138 -10.79 -13.61 -17.53
CA CYS A 138 -11.71 -12.69 -16.87
C CYS A 138 -11.57 -11.27 -17.42
N LEU A 139 -10.35 -10.75 -17.49
CA LEU A 139 -10.05 -9.41 -18.01
C LEU A 139 -10.40 -9.25 -19.48
N ALA A 140 -10.22 -10.30 -20.28
CA ALA A 140 -10.62 -10.30 -21.69
C ALA A 140 -12.14 -10.33 -21.90
N SER A 141 -12.94 -10.64 -20.87
CA SER A 141 -14.38 -10.76 -20.99
C SER A 141 -15.06 -9.39 -21.18
N LYS A 142 -16.24 -9.40 -21.82
CA LYS A 142 -17.07 -8.21 -22.06
C LYS A 142 -17.55 -7.48 -20.78
N HIS A 143 -17.46 -8.13 -19.63
CA HIS A 143 -17.84 -7.51 -18.35
C HIS A 143 -16.84 -6.44 -17.93
N PHE A 144 -15.56 -6.56 -18.32
CA PHE A 144 -14.57 -5.54 -18.06
C PHE A 144 -14.64 -4.45 -19.13
N VAL A 145 -15.36 -3.37 -18.84
CA VAL A 145 -15.55 -2.24 -19.76
C VAL A 145 -14.33 -1.32 -19.83
N GLY A 146 -13.45 -1.35 -18.83
CA GLY A 146 -12.16 -0.66 -18.79
C GLY A 146 -11.12 -1.45 -18.02
N VAL A 147 -9.90 -1.53 -18.55
CA VAL A 147 -8.74 -2.16 -17.87
C VAL A 147 -7.61 -1.16 -17.88
N PHE A 148 -7.13 -0.84 -16.69
CA PHE A 148 -6.04 0.12 -16.48
C PHE A 148 -4.90 -0.54 -15.74
N SER A 149 -3.68 -0.14 -16.06
CA SER A 149 -2.46 -0.61 -15.39
C SER A 149 -1.75 0.53 -14.67
N ARG A 150 -0.80 0.17 -13.83
CA ARG A 150 0.00 1.10 -13.03
C ARG A 150 1.10 1.82 -13.83
N ASP A 151 1.47 1.32 -15.00
CA ASP A 151 2.51 1.89 -15.87
C ASP A 151 2.24 1.59 -17.35
N ALA A 152 2.87 2.37 -18.23
CA ALA A 152 2.66 2.30 -19.66
C ALA A 152 3.19 1.00 -20.29
N LEU A 153 4.32 0.46 -19.77
CA LEU A 153 4.90 -0.78 -20.28
C LEU A 153 3.97 -1.96 -20.01
N THR A 154 3.42 -2.00 -18.80
CA THR A 154 2.41 -3.00 -18.39
C THR A 154 1.12 -2.86 -19.21
N ALA A 155 0.69 -1.63 -19.52
CA ALA A 155 -0.46 -1.41 -20.39
C ALA A 155 -0.24 -2.00 -21.78
N SER A 156 0.92 -1.76 -22.39
CA SER A 156 1.27 -2.28 -23.71
C SER A 156 1.34 -3.82 -23.72
N ASP A 157 2.04 -4.41 -22.75
CA ASP A 157 2.18 -5.88 -22.61
C ASP A 157 0.81 -6.56 -22.46
N LEU A 158 -0.03 -6.04 -21.56
CA LEU A 158 -1.36 -6.62 -21.32
C LEU A 158 -2.32 -6.38 -22.49
N SER A 159 -2.21 -5.25 -23.20
CA SER A 159 -3.02 -5.01 -24.41
C SER A 159 -2.74 -6.06 -25.47
N GLU A 160 -1.47 -6.42 -25.67
CA GLU A 160 -1.07 -7.48 -26.59
C GLU A 160 -1.59 -8.85 -26.14
N GLN A 161 -1.42 -9.20 -24.86
CA GLN A 161 -1.81 -10.51 -24.33
C GLN A 161 -3.32 -10.72 -24.29
N LEU A 162 -4.09 -9.68 -23.95
CA LEU A 162 -5.55 -9.76 -23.78
C LEU A 162 -6.31 -9.45 -25.06
N GLN A 163 -5.60 -9.01 -26.14
CA GLN A 163 -6.20 -8.60 -27.43
C GLN A 163 -7.30 -7.55 -27.24
N ARG A 164 -7.06 -6.60 -26.32
CA ARG A 164 -7.97 -5.49 -26.03
C ARG A 164 -7.19 -4.29 -25.49
N PRO A 165 -7.74 -3.07 -25.58
CA PRO A 165 -7.09 -1.92 -24.95
C PRO A 165 -6.93 -2.10 -23.44
N VAL A 166 -5.69 -1.90 -22.97
CA VAL A 166 -5.33 -1.68 -21.56
C VAL A 166 -4.63 -0.33 -21.51
N GLU A 167 -5.07 0.54 -20.63
CA GLU A 167 -4.64 1.93 -20.63
C GLU A 167 -3.84 2.26 -19.36
N PHE A 168 -2.97 3.26 -19.48
CA PHE A 168 -2.29 3.88 -18.37
C PHE A 168 -2.72 5.35 -18.30
N LEU A 169 -3.47 5.73 -17.26
CA LEU A 169 -3.95 7.09 -17.01
C LEU A 169 -3.23 7.78 -15.85
N GLY A 170 -2.15 7.22 -15.38
CA GLY A 170 -1.42 7.69 -14.21
C GLY A 170 -1.52 6.71 -13.04
N ASN A 171 -0.80 7.04 -11.98
CA ASN A 171 -0.75 6.23 -10.77
C ASN A 171 -1.33 7.03 -9.58
N PRO A 172 -2.50 6.65 -9.02
CA PRO A 172 -3.12 7.36 -7.91
C PRO A 172 -2.23 7.47 -6.65
N PHE A 173 -1.21 6.60 -6.53
CA PHE A 173 -0.23 6.73 -5.43
C PHE A 173 0.61 7.99 -5.53
N MET A 174 0.78 8.55 -6.72
CA MET A 174 1.58 9.76 -6.96
C MET A 174 0.75 11.03 -6.73
N ASP A 175 -0.57 10.92 -6.63
CA ASP A 175 -1.45 12.08 -6.43
C ASP A 175 -1.16 12.75 -5.08
N GLY A 176 -1.03 14.07 -5.11
CA GLY A 176 -0.72 14.88 -3.93
C GLY A 176 0.76 14.85 -3.50
N LEU A 177 1.62 14.17 -4.25
CA LEU A 177 3.07 14.24 -4.08
C LEU A 177 3.65 15.26 -5.05
N MET A 178 3.49 16.55 -4.70
CA MET A 178 4.15 17.61 -5.47
C MET A 178 5.56 17.83 -4.93
N PRO A 179 6.60 17.86 -5.79
CA PRO A 179 7.95 18.25 -5.37
C PRO A 179 7.90 19.62 -4.71
N ASN A 180 8.47 19.74 -3.52
CA ASN A 180 8.59 21.03 -2.86
C ASN A 180 9.96 21.63 -3.18
N ALA A 181 10.00 22.64 -4.04
CA ALA A 181 11.23 23.33 -4.41
C ALA A 181 12.00 23.90 -3.18
N ALA A 182 11.30 24.19 -2.08
CA ALA A 182 11.89 24.68 -0.83
C ALA A 182 12.69 23.60 -0.07
N SER A 183 12.59 22.31 -0.44
CA SER A 183 13.35 21.23 0.19
C SER A 183 14.79 21.11 -0.32
N GLN A 184 15.14 21.80 -1.40
CA GLN A 184 16.50 21.79 -1.94
C GLN A 184 17.47 22.39 -0.91
N GLY A 185 18.42 21.58 -0.42
CA GLY A 185 19.43 22.00 0.55
C GLY A 185 19.05 21.81 2.02
N SER A 186 17.92 21.21 2.35
CA SER A 186 17.51 20.97 3.76
C SER A 186 18.46 20.08 4.56
N GLY A 187 19.29 19.28 3.90
CA GLY A 187 20.16 18.30 4.52
C GLY A 187 19.42 17.11 5.18
N ARG A 188 18.11 17.01 4.98
CA ARG A 188 17.25 15.99 5.60
C ARG A 188 17.37 14.65 4.91
N VAL A 189 17.53 13.60 5.71
CA VAL A 189 17.57 12.21 5.27
C VAL A 189 16.36 11.50 5.82
N LEU A 190 15.49 11.01 4.93
CA LEU A 190 14.29 10.26 5.30
C LEU A 190 14.53 8.77 5.21
N LEU A 191 14.22 8.03 6.27
CA LEU A 191 14.27 6.58 6.34
C LEU A 191 12.86 6.01 6.17
N LEU A 192 12.70 5.06 5.25
CA LEU A 192 11.43 4.38 4.95
C LEU A 192 11.58 2.87 5.19
N PRO A 193 11.37 2.38 6.42
CA PRO A 193 11.56 0.96 6.74
C PRO A 193 10.48 0.04 6.16
N GLY A 194 9.37 0.60 5.67
CA GLY A 194 8.26 -0.14 5.11
C GLY A 194 7.00 -0.10 5.97
N SER A 195 5.95 -0.77 5.49
CA SER A 195 4.60 -0.69 6.08
C SER A 195 4.11 -2.01 6.70
N ARG A 196 4.78 -3.13 6.49
CA ARG A 196 4.34 -4.45 6.97
C ARG A 196 5.19 -4.93 8.13
N LEU A 197 4.58 -5.50 9.16
CA LEU A 197 5.28 -6.21 10.22
C LEU A 197 5.37 -7.70 9.88
N PRO A 198 6.48 -8.37 10.25
CA PRO A 198 7.61 -7.89 11.07
C PRO A 198 8.69 -7.11 10.30
N GLU A 199 8.64 -7.05 8.98
CA GLU A 199 9.69 -6.52 8.10
C GLU A 199 10.02 -5.06 8.42
N ALA A 200 9.03 -4.20 8.63
CA ALA A 200 9.24 -2.78 8.96
C ALA A 200 10.07 -2.61 10.24
N ARG A 201 9.86 -3.46 11.26
CA ARG A 201 10.67 -3.45 12.48
C ARG A 201 12.11 -3.89 12.21
N GLN A 202 12.31 -4.97 11.45
CA GLN A 202 13.63 -5.48 11.09
C GLN A 202 14.40 -4.48 10.22
N ASN A 203 13.71 -3.82 9.30
CA ASN A 203 14.31 -2.81 8.44
C ASN A 203 14.68 -1.56 9.24
N LEU A 204 13.84 -1.13 10.18
CA LEU A 204 14.21 -0.03 11.10
C LEU A 204 15.48 -0.39 11.89
N GLU A 205 15.61 -1.61 12.39
CA GLU A 205 16.80 -2.10 13.08
C GLU A 205 18.05 -2.00 12.21
N ARG A 206 17.96 -2.42 10.94
CA ARG A 206 19.05 -2.30 9.97
C ARG A 206 19.41 -0.85 9.67
N MET A 207 18.40 0.03 9.58
CA MET A 207 18.62 1.46 9.38
C MET A 207 19.28 2.12 10.59
N LEU A 208 18.93 1.72 11.82
CA LEU A 208 19.64 2.17 13.02
C LEU A 208 21.10 1.73 12.98
N ALA A 209 21.38 0.48 12.59
CA ALA A 209 22.74 -0.01 12.41
C ALA A 209 23.52 0.80 11.36
N LEU A 210 22.88 1.11 10.22
CA LEU A 210 23.46 1.95 9.18
C LEU A 210 23.84 3.33 9.72
N LEU A 211 22.97 3.98 10.47
CA LEU A 211 23.25 5.29 11.06
C LEU A 211 24.44 5.24 12.03
N GLU A 212 24.63 4.15 12.76
CA GLU A 212 25.72 3.96 13.71
C GLU A 212 27.09 3.92 13.04
N GLU A 213 27.15 3.43 11.81
CA GLU A 213 28.38 3.31 10.99
C GLU A 213 28.67 4.56 10.14
N LEU A 214 27.83 5.59 10.18
CA LEU A 214 28.04 6.78 9.38
C LEU A 214 29.32 7.53 9.79
N PRO A 215 30.09 8.05 8.82
CA PRO A 215 31.20 8.98 9.06
C PRO A 215 30.74 10.20 9.86
N ALA A 216 31.67 10.81 10.61
CA ALA A 216 31.37 11.93 11.51
C ALA A 216 30.70 13.12 10.77
N GLU A 217 31.12 13.39 9.54
CA GLU A 217 30.64 14.49 8.71
C GLU A 217 29.15 14.34 8.35
N LEU A 218 28.65 13.09 8.23
CA LEU A 218 27.26 12.80 7.90
C LEU A 218 26.36 12.72 9.13
N ARG A 219 26.91 12.60 10.34
CA ARG A 219 26.12 12.49 11.57
C ARG A 219 25.38 13.77 11.97
N LEU A 220 25.80 14.90 11.41
CA LEU A 220 25.17 16.20 11.66
C LEU A 220 23.92 16.45 10.77
N ARG A 221 23.55 15.48 9.92
CA ARG A 221 22.35 15.56 9.10
C ARG A 221 21.09 15.38 9.95
N ASP A 222 19.98 15.92 9.45
CA ASP A 222 18.66 15.77 10.08
C ASP A 222 18.04 14.44 9.61
N PHE A 223 18.05 13.42 10.48
CA PHE A 223 17.51 12.10 10.18
C PHE A 223 16.08 11.99 10.66
N GLN A 224 15.19 11.56 9.76
CA GLN A 224 13.79 11.34 10.04
C GLN A 224 13.39 9.93 9.57
N ALA A 225 12.46 9.28 10.26
CA ALA A 225 11.91 7.99 9.87
C ALA A 225 10.37 8.08 9.81
N ALA A 226 9.78 7.72 8.68
CA ALA A 226 8.33 7.59 8.57
C ALA A 226 7.90 6.17 8.95
N LEU A 227 7.15 6.05 10.04
CA LEU A 227 6.75 4.78 10.62
C LEU A 227 5.24 4.54 10.48
N VAL A 228 4.88 3.27 10.39
CA VAL A 228 3.49 2.82 10.35
C VAL A 228 2.90 2.72 11.75
N ARG A 229 1.58 2.86 11.84
CA ARG A 229 0.84 2.82 13.11
C ARG A 229 1.01 1.49 13.84
N GLU A 230 1.16 0.40 13.12
CA GLU A 230 1.33 -0.96 13.61
C GLU A 230 2.69 -1.18 14.32
N LEU A 231 3.64 -0.26 14.15
CA LEU A 231 4.91 -0.21 14.89
C LEU A 231 4.83 0.92 15.93
N PRO A 232 4.31 0.66 17.14
CA PRO A 232 4.07 1.70 18.15
C PRO A 232 5.36 2.24 18.75
N ALA A 233 5.29 3.45 19.31
CA ALA A 233 6.43 4.16 19.91
C ALA A 233 7.20 3.32 20.94
N ALA A 234 6.49 2.60 21.83
CA ALA A 234 7.12 1.72 22.81
C ALA A 234 7.98 0.60 22.19
N ALA A 235 7.54 0.03 21.06
CA ALA A 235 8.31 -0.98 20.35
C ALA A 235 9.55 -0.39 19.67
N VAL A 236 9.46 0.84 19.15
CA VAL A 236 10.59 1.58 18.58
C VAL A 236 11.60 1.94 19.66
N GLU A 237 11.13 2.42 20.80
CA GLU A 237 11.97 2.75 21.96
C GLU A 237 12.72 1.53 22.48
N ALA A 238 12.03 0.39 22.68
CA ALA A 238 12.67 -0.85 23.12
C ALA A 238 13.72 -1.35 22.10
N LEU A 239 13.42 -1.28 20.80
CA LEU A 239 14.37 -1.62 19.75
C LEU A 239 15.59 -0.70 19.78
N ALA A 240 15.39 0.59 19.88
CA ALA A 240 16.45 1.59 19.95
C ALA A 240 17.33 1.41 21.19
N ALA A 241 16.71 1.19 22.36
CA ALA A 241 17.41 0.96 23.62
C ALA A 241 18.31 -0.28 23.57
N SER A 242 17.87 -1.38 22.95
CA SER A 242 18.70 -2.59 22.78
C SER A 242 19.96 -2.35 21.94
N ARG A 243 20.00 -1.26 21.17
CA ARG A 243 21.15 -0.81 20.37
C ARG A 243 21.90 0.38 20.97
N GLY A 244 21.59 0.74 22.22
CA GLY A 244 22.26 1.84 22.93
C GLY A 244 21.82 3.24 22.48
N TRP A 245 20.67 3.39 21.85
CA TRP A 245 20.01 4.67 21.65
C TRP A 245 19.19 5.05 22.88
N SER A 246 19.10 6.31 23.18
CA SER A 246 18.29 6.84 24.28
C SER A 246 17.15 7.71 23.77
N LEU A 247 16.02 7.65 24.44
CA LEU A 247 14.91 8.57 24.23
C LEU A 247 15.32 9.97 24.66
N SER A 248 15.14 10.95 23.78
CA SER A 248 15.42 12.37 24.06
C SER A 248 14.15 13.15 24.34
N SER A 249 13.11 12.94 23.53
CA SER A 249 11.79 13.54 23.71
C SER A 249 10.74 12.74 22.97
N SER A 250 9.47 12.97 23.29
CA SER A 250 8.35 12.32 22.61
C SER A 250 7.13 13.22 22.58
N THR A 251 6.33 13.09 21.52
CA THR A 251 5.02 13.71 21.35
C THR A 251 4.00 12.65 20.93
N SER A 252 2.75 13.03 20.71
CA SER A 252 1.71 12.11 20.22
C SER A 252 2.00 11.52 18.84
N ARG A 253 2.86 12.14 18.04
CA ARG A 253 3.14 11.74 16.65
C ARG A 253 4.63 11.61 16.31
N SER A 254 5.53 11.86 17.26
CA SER A 254 6.96 11.80 17.02
C SER A 254 7.73 11.40 18.25
N LEU A 255 8.85 10.72 18.04
CA LEU A 255 9.79 10.25 19.07
C LEU A 255 11.20 10.59 18.61
N TRP A 256 12.02 11.20 19.47
CA TRP A 256 13.39 11.56 19.16
C TRP A 256 14.36 10.62 19.91
N LEU A 257 15.19 9.97 19.13
CA LEU A 257 16.23 9.06 19.62
C LEU A 257 17.60 9.72 19.47
N LYS A 258 18.48 9.51 20.44
CA LYS A 258 19.86 10.04 20.42
C LYS A 258 20.88 8.94 20.68
N ARG A 259 22.00 8.97 19.95
CA ARG A 259 23.17 8.13 20.17
C ARG A 259 24.43 8.78 19.59
N LYS A 260 25.48 9.00 20.43
CA LYS A 260 26.80 9.48 19.97
C LYS A 260 26.76 10.64 18.96
N GLY A 261 25.99 11.67 19.26
CA GLY A 261 25.80 12.83 18.38
C GLY A 261 24.77 12.68 17.27
N LEU A 262 24.29 11.48 17.01
CA LEU A 262 23.17 11.24 16.08
C LEU A 262 21.83 11.58 16.74
N VAL A 263 20.94 12.17 15.96
CA VAL A 263 19.54 12.39 16.33
C VAL A 263 18.67 11.81 15.23
N LEU A 264 17.72 10.96 15.60
CA LEU A 264 16.71 10.40 14.70
C LEU A 264 15.33 10.76 15.21
N GLN A 265 14.55 11.42 14.37
CA GLN A 265 13.12 11.68 14.61
C GLN A 265 12.27 10.58 13.96
N CYS A 266 11.62 9.76 14.75
CA CYS A 266 10.64 8.77 14.28
C CYS A 266 9.25 9.40 14.28
N CYS A 267 8.53 9.35 13.15
CA CYS A 267 7.25 10.04 12.94
C CYS A 267 6.16 9.08 12.46
N TRP A 268 4.92 9.30 12.93
CA TRP A 268 3.73 8.55 12.53
C TRP A 268 2.70 9.46 11.85
N GLY A 269 2.15 8.96 10.71
CA GLY A 269 1.09 9.67 9.98
C GLY A 269 1.53 10.97 9.29
N GLN A 270 2.84 11.14 9.03
CA GLN A 270 3.43 12.34 8.43
C GLN A 270 4.20 12.03 7.14
N PHE A 271 3.98 10.89 6.51
CA PHE A 271 4.76 10.39 5.37
C PHE A 271 4.91 11.45 4.26
N THR A 272 3.80 11.99 3.77
CA THR A 272 3.82 12.98 2.66
C THR A 272 4.64 14.22 3.00
N THR A 273 4.45 14.78 4.19
CA THR A 273 5.19 15.99 4.64
C THR A 273 6.68 15.71 4.77
N LEU A 274 7.05 14.55 5.33
CA LEU A 274 8.44 14.14 5.47
C LEU A 274 9.09 13.91 4.11
N LEU A 275 8.39 13.24 3.19
CA LEU A 275 8.88 12.97 1.84
C LEU A 275 9.11 14.27 1.07
N GLN A 276 8.16 15.20 1.11
CA GLN A 276 8.28 16.51 0.46
C GLN A 276 9.42 17.39 1.01
N SER A 277 9.86 17.13 2.26
CA SER A 277 10.95 17.89 2.89
C SER A 277 12.30 17.17 2.83
N ALA A 278 12.35 15.93 2.36
CA ALA A 278 13.57 15.15 2.30
C ALA A 278 14.46 15.57 1.11
N GLN A 279 15.77 15.61 1.34
CA GLN A 279 16.79 15.75 0.29
C GLN A 279 17.28 14.38 -0.19
N VAL A 280 17.35 13.42 0.74
CA VAL A 280 17.79 12.05 0.47
C VAL A 280 16.79 11.10 1.11
N VAL A 281 16.44 10.03 0.41
CA VAL A 281 15.56 8.98 0.93
C VAL A 281 16.32 7.65 0.94
N VAL A 282 16.35 6.99 2.08
CA VAL A 282 16.85 5.61 2.25
C VAL A 282 15.63 4.72 2.46
N SER A 283 15.30 3.91 1.48
CA SER A 283 14.08 3.11 1.49
C SER A 283 14.33 1.62 1.44
N MET A 284 13.62 0.87 2.28
CA MET A 284 13.42 -0.57 2.22
C MET A 284 11.93 -0.91 2.05
N ALA A 285 11.14 0.04 1.59
CA ALA A 285 9.72 -0.08 1.35
C ALA A 285 9.43 -0.43 -0.12
N GLY A 286 8.25 -0.94 -0.43
CA GLY A 286 7.76 -1.12 -1.79
C GLY A 286 7.22 0.20 -2.36
N THR A 287 5.91 0.41 -2.25
CA THR A 287 5.19 1.58 -2.79
C THR A 287 5.78 2.93 -2.38
N ALA A 288 6.26 3.06 -1.14
CA ALA A 288 6.86 4.31 -0.68
C ALA A 288 8.18 4.65 -1.40
N SER A 289 8.91 3.64 -1.91
CA SER A 289 10.10 3.88 -2.75
C SER A 289 9.72 4.48 -4.11
N GLU A 290 8.63 4.01 -4.70
CA GLU A 290 8.11 4.57 -5.96
C GLU A 290 7.65 6.02 -5.79
N GLN A 291 7.08 6.34 -4.64
CA GLN A 291 6.65 7.71 -4.31
C GLN A 291 7.82 8.65 -4.03
N ALA A 292 8.99 8.10 -3.70
CA ALA A 292 10.21 8.85 -3.41
C ALA A 292 11.09 9.12 -4.63
N ALA A 293 10.95 8.32 -5.69
CA ALA A 293 11.69 8.45 -6.95
C ALA A 293 11.08 9.52 -7.85
#